data_8c2d7255ac0e82d8e3b4f39c66b872da
#
_entry.id   8c2d7255ac0e82d8e3b4f39c66b872da
#
_cell.length_a   1.000
_cell.length_b   1.000
_cell.length_c   1.000
_cell.angle_alpha   90.00
_cell.angle_beta   90.00
_cell.angle_gamma   90.00
#
_symmetry.space_group_name_H-M   'P 1'
#
loop_
_entity.id
_entity.type
_entity.pdbx_description
1 polymer ?
#
loop_
_entity_poly.entity_id
_entity_poly.type
_entity_poly.pdbx_seq_one_letter_code
_entity_poly.pdbx_strand_id
1 'polypeptide(L)'
;MTGRVAIVTGGTGALGQAITTALLEAGAAGVAIPFAVPEERTALEARLTAEQRRRLLAAAADVTDEGAMGKFVTATRDRFGRIDGLVNAVGGFAGGDLLSTPLPEWERMMKLNLTSAVIACRAVLPGMIAGGGGRIVNIASRAVLPPQGGFIAYTVSKAAVVTLTQALAQEVRAGGVTVNAVLPSTMDTPANRRAMPDADRSGWVGTGDVAHVVAFLLSDRAAALTGASLTV
;
A
#
# COMPACT_ATOMS: atom_id res chain seq x y z
N MET A 1 11.16 -11.77 -3.14
CA MET A 1 9.84 -12.25 -2.68
C MET A 1 9.63 -13.76 -2.88
N THR A 2 10.61 -14.47 -3.44
CA THR A 2 10.48 -15.92 -3.73
C THR A 2 10.00 -16.71 -2.52
N GLY A 3 8.92 -17.47 -2.69
CA GLY A 3 8.31 -18.30 -1.64
C GLY A 3 7.53 -17.56 -0.54
N ARG A 4 7.41 -16.23 -0.61
CA ARG A 4 6.71 -15.39 0.38
C ARG A 4 5.30 -15.04 -0.04
N VAL A 5 4.47 -14.71 0.94
CA VAL A 5 3.08 -14.27 0.76
C VAL A 5 2.95 -12.82 1.18
N ALA A 6 2.30 -12.01 0.35
CA ALA A 6 2.04 -10.60 0.65
C ALA A 6 0.55 -10.26 0.52
N ILE A 7 0.08 -9.34 1.38
CA ILE A 7 -1.19 -8.64 1.21
C ILE A 7 -0.90 -7.27 0.58
N VAL A 8 -1.66 -6.88 -0.43
CA VAL A 8 -1.60 -5.55 -1.06
C VAL A 8 -2.98 -4.90 -0.95
N THR A 9 -3.17 -4.01 0.02
CA THR A 9 -4.40 -3.22 0.07
C THR A 9 -4.42 -2.24 -1.11
N GLY A 10 -5.58 -2.00 -1.70
CA GLY A 10 -5.66 -1.21 -2.95
C GLY A 10 -5.01 -1.90 -4.16
N GLY A 11 -4.83 -3.22 -4.11
CA GLY A 11 -4.19 -4.02 -5.16
C GLY A 11 -4.86 -3.97 -6.52
N THR A 12 -6.11 -3.49 -6.60
CA THR A 12 -6.86 -3.29 -7.86
C THR A 12 -6.68 -1.90 -8.47
N GLY A 13 -6.20 -0.90 -7.72
CA GLY A 13 -5.90 0.44 -8.23
C GLY A 13 -4.64 0.46 -9.10
N ALA A 14 -4.38 1.58 -9.79
CA ALA A 14 -3.28 1.69 -10.78
C ALA A 14 -1.90 1.30 -10.22
N LEU A 15 -1.52 1.83 -9.05
CA LEU A 15 -0.27 1.44 -8.38
C LEU A 15 -0.35 0.01 -7.83
N GLY A 16 -1.47 -0.35 -7.19
CA GLY A 16 -1.65 -1.67 -6.60
C GLY A 16 -1.56 -2.80 -7.63
N GLN A 17 -2.09 -2.62 -8.84
CA GLN A 17 -1.92 -3.56 -9.95
C GLN A 17 -0.45 -3.75 -10.33
N ALA A 18 0.30 -2.66 -10.45
CA ALA A 18 1.73 -2.72 -10.74
C ALA A 18 2.50 -3.46 -9.63
N ILE A 19 2.21 -3.16 -8.36
CA ILE A 19 2.81 -3.86 -7.21
C ILE A 19 2.44 -5.34 -7.23
N THR A 20 1.15 -5.68 -7.38
CA THR A 20 0.68 -7.07 -7.41
C THR A 20 1.39 -7.88 -8.50
N THR A 21 1.49 -7.32 -9.71
CA THR A 21 2.19 -7.95 -10.83
C THR A 21 3.67 -8.14 -10.54
N ALA A 22 4.37 -7.08 -10.08
CA ALA A 22 5.79 -7.14 -9.76
C ALA A 22 6.11 -8.19 -8.67
N LEU A 23 5.26 -8.33 -7.65
CA LEU A 23 5.44 -9.35 -6.61
C LEU A 23 5.26 -10.77 -7.17
N LEU A 24 4.27 -11.00 -8.02
CA LEU A 24 4.05 -12.30 -8.67
C LEU A 24 5.20 -12.66 -9.61
N GLU A 25 5.73 -11.69 -10.37
CA GLU A 25 6.92 -11.84 -11.23
C GLU A 25 8.18 -12.11 -10.42
N ALA A 26 8.33 -11.48 -9.26
CA ALA A 26 9.42 -11.73 -8.32
C ALA A 26 9.32 -13.07 -7.57
N GLY A 27 8.39 -13.96 -7.95
CA GLY A 27 8.26 -15.31 -7.41
C GLY A 27 7.53 -15.41 -6.07
N ALA A 28 6.66 -14.45 -5.73
CA ALA A 28 5.80 -14.57 -4.56
C ALA A 28 4.98 -15.86 -4.63
N ALA A 29 4.91 -16.60 -3.52
CA ALA A 29 4.10 -17.81 -3.40
C ALA A 29 2.60 -17.49 -3.40
N GLY A 30 2.24 -16.31 -2.92
CA GLY A 30 0.88 -15.79 -2.95
C GLY A 30 0.84 -14.27 -2.81
N VAL A 31 -0.11 -13.64 -3.50
CA VAL A 31 -0.47 -12.25 -3.29
C VAL A 31 -1.97 -12.18 -3.01
N ALA A 32 -2.34 -11.54 -1.91
CA ALA A 32 -3.74 -11.37 -1.53
C ALA A 32 -4.14 -9.89 -1.64
N ILE A 33 -5.26 -9.61 -2.29
CA ILE A 33 -5.76 -8.26 -2.51
C ILE A 33 -7.21 -8.13 -2.02
N PRO A 34 -7.48 -7.33 -0.97
CA PRO A 34 -8.82 -6.89 -0.67
C PRO A 34 -9.26 -5.88 -1.74
N PHE A 35 -10.48 -6.01 -2.26
CA PHE A 35 -11.01 -5.09 -3.27
C PHE A 35 -12.41 -4.59 -2.89
N ALA A 36 -12.75 -3.38 -3.36
CA ALA A 36 -14.07 -2.79 -3.22
C ALA A 36 -14.81 -2.70 -4.57
N VAL A 37 -14.08 -2.66 -5.69
CA VAL A 37 -14.62 -2.46 -7.04
C VAL A 37 -14.38 -3.73 -7.88
N PRO A 38 -15.44 -4.51 -8.19
CA PRO A 38 -15.30 -5.78 -8.92
C PRO A 38 -14.70 -5.64 -10.32
N GLU A 39 -15.00 -4.53 -11.02
CA GLU A 39 -14.50 -4.25 -12.38
C GLU A 39 -12.98 -4.07 -12.39
N GLU A 40 -12.42 -3.42 -11.37
CA GLU A 40 -10.97 -3.26 -11.23
C GLU A 40 -10.27 -4.61 -10.99
N ARG A 41 -10.87 -5.49 -10.19
CA ARG A 41 -10.40 -6.85 -10.00
C ARG A 41 -10.35 -7.60 -11.33
N THR A 42 -11.44 -7.57 -12.10
CA THR A 42 -11.52 -8.23 -13.41
C THR A 42 -10.45 -7.71 -14.36
N ALA A 43 -10.21 -6.39 -14.38
CA ALA A 43 -9.17 -5.77 -15.20
C ALA A 43 -7.76 -6.23 -14.80
N LEU A 44 -7.48 -6.38 -13.50
CA LEU A 44 -6.22 -6.95 -13.02
C LEU A 44 -6.06 -8.41 -13.46
N GLU A 45 -7.06 -9.25 -13.20
CA GLU A 45 -7.01 -10.68 -13.51
C GLU A 45 -6.80 -10.95 -15.00
N ALA A 46 -7.34 -10.09 -15.88
CA ALA A 46 -7.16 -10.18 -17.33
C ALA A 46 -5.70 -9.97 -17.79
N ARG A 47 -4.89 -9.25 -17.00
CA ARG A 47 -3.47 -8.99 -17.30
C ARG A 47 -2.54 -10.07 -16.79
N LEU A 48 -3.00 -10.93 -15.89
CA LEU A 48 -2.18 -11.97 -15.28
C LEU A 48 -2.20 -13.26 -16.10
N THR A 49 -1.08 -13.97 -16.12
CA THR A 49 -0.99 -15.32 -16.67
C THR A 49 -1.83 -16.30 -15.83
N ALA A 50 -2.13 -17.47 -16.38
CA ALA A 50 -2.85 -18.52 -15.65
C ALA A 50 -2.10 -18.95 -14.37
N GLU A 51 -0.78 -18.98 -14.41
CA GLU A 51 0.05 -19.31 -13.24
C GLU A 51 -0.02 -18.22 -12.18
N GLN A 52 0.10 -16.94 -12.56
CA GLN A 52 -0.02 -15.79 -11.64
C GLN A 52 -1.40 -15.75 -10.98
N ARG A 53 -2.48 -16.02 -11.75
CA ARG A 53 -3.85 -16.10 -11.17
C ARG A 53 -4.00 -17.20 -10.13
N ARG A 54 -3.32 -18.35 -10.26
CA ARG A 54 -3.35 -19.40 -9.22
C ARG A 54 -2.70 -18.94 -7.91
N ARG A 55 -1.77 -18.00 -7.97
CA ARG A 55 -1.09 -17.41 -6.82
C ARG A 55 -1.76 -16.11 -6.30
N LEU A 56 -2.87 -15.69 -6.90
CA LEU A 56 -3.66 -14.56 -6.45
C LEU A 56 -4.84 -15.01 -5.59
N LEU A 57 -5.08 -14.34 -4.47
CA LEU A 57 -6.32 -14.34 -3.72
C LEU A 57 -6.95 -12.95 -3.80
N ALA A 58 -8.06 -12.80 -4.50
CA ALA A 58 -8.82 -11.55 -4.54
C ALA A 58 -10.18 -11.77 -3.86
N ALA A 59 -10.45 -11.00 -2.79
CA ALA A 59 -11.72 -11.08 -2.09
C ALA A 59 -12.25 -9.68 -1.72
N ALA A 60 -13.57 -9.53 -1.75
CA ALA A 60 -14.21 -8.26 -1.37
C ALA A 60 -14.02 -8.01 0.13
N ALA A 61 -13.43 -6.87 0.49
CA ALA A 61 -13.28 -6.43 1.87
C ALA A 61 -13.06 -4.91 1.93
N ASP A 62 -13.78 -4.25 2.83
CA ASP A 62 -13.54 -2.84 3.16
C ASP A 62 -12.32 -2.76 4.09
N VAL A 63 -11.24 -2.17 3.61
CA VAL A 63 -10.00 -1.99 4.38
C VAL A 63 -10.13 -0.98 5.52
N THR A 64 -11.23 -0.24 5.57
CA THR A 64 -11.56 0.70 6.65
C THR A 64 -12.45 0.07 7.73
N ASP A 65 -12.79 -1.22 7.57
CA ASP A 65 -13.51 -2.04 8.56
C ASP A 65 -12.58 -3.08 9.17
N GLU A 66 -12.41 -3.02 10.49
CA GLU A 66 -11.47 -3.90 11.22
C GLU A 66 -11.91 -5.38 11.15
N GLY A 67 -13.23 -5.64 11.21
CA GLY A 67 -13.77 -7.00 11.14
C GLY A 67 -13.62 -7.61 9.74
N ALA A 68 -13.84 -6.82 8.68
CA ALA A 68 -13.64 -7.26 7.30
C ALA A 68 -12.15 -7.59 7.04
N MET A 69 -11.24 -6.73 7.50
CA MET A 69 -9.80 -6.98 7.36
C MET A 69 -9.33 -8.19 8.17
N GLY A 70 -9.85 -8.40 9.38
CA GLY A 70 -9.55 -9.59 10.18
C GLY A 70 -9.95 -10.88 9.46
N LYS A 71 -11.15 -10.93 8.89
CA LYS A 71 -11.62 -12.06 8.07
C LYS A 71 -10.76 -12.26 6.83
N PHE A 72 -10.37 -11.18 6.14
CA PHE A 72 -9.51 -11.25 4.96
C PHE A 72 -8.11 -11.80 5.29
N VAL A 73 -7.50 -11.36 6.38
CA VAL A 73 -6.20 -11.88 6.87
C VAL A 73 -6.30 -13.37 7.22
N THR A 74 -7.38 -13.80 7.86
CA THR A 74 -7.66 -15.21 8.14
C THR A 74 -7.74 -16.03 6.85
N ALA A 75 -8.57 -15.62 5.89
CA ALA A 75 -8.69 -16.28 4.60
C ALA A 75 -7.37 -16.36 3.83
N THR A 76 -6.52 -15.31 3.94
CA THR A 76 -5.17 -15.31 3.35
C THR A 76 -4.28 -16.37 3.98
N ARG A 77 -4.29 -16.49 5.31
CA ARG A 77 -3.54 -17.53 6.03
C ARG A 77 -4.05 -18.94 5.70
N ASP A 78 -5.35 -19.13 5.65
CA ASP A 78 -5.96 -20.43 5.30
C ASP A 78 -5.56 -20.86 3.88
N ARG A 79 -5.46 -19.92 2.95
CA ARG A 79 -5.09 -20.19 1.55
C ARG A 79 -3.60 -20.45 1.34
N PHE A 80 -2.72 -19.73 2.05
CA PHE A 80 -1.28 -19.70 1.77
C PHE A 80 -0.40 -20.14 2.97
N GLY A 81 -0.96 -20.34 4.14
CA GLY A 81 -0.27 -20.79 5.35
C GLY A 81 0.49 -19.70 6.11
N ARG A 82 0.81 -18.56 5.47
CA ARG A 82 1.63 -17.49 6.04
C ARG A 82 1.32 -16.13 5.45
N ILE A 83 1.78 -15.06 6.10
CA ILE A 83 1.78 -13.68 5.59
C ILE A 83 3.12 -13.06 5.98
N ASP A 84 3.95 -12.76 4.98
CA ASP A 84 5.31 -12.23 5.16
C ASP A 84 5.41 -10.74 4.83
N GLY A 85 4.50 -10.25 4.01
CA GLY A 85 4.49 -8.87 3.53
C GLY A 85 3.12 -8.22 3.64
N LEU A 86 3.13 -6.91 3.91
CA LEU A 86 1.95 -6.04 3.78
C LEU A 86 2.34 -4.79 3.01
N VAL A 87 1.56 -4.44 2.00
CA VAL A 87 1.64 -3.16 1.31
C VAL A 87 0.35 -2.39 1.51
N ASN A 88 0.43 -1.25 2.19
CA ASN A 88 -0.69 -0.33 2.34
C ASN A 88 -0.69 0.68 1.20
N ALA A 89 -1.42 0.36 0.11
CA ALA A 89 -1.52 1.19 -1.08
C ALA A 89 -2.93 1.78 -1.29
N VAL A 90 -3.87 1.55 -0.39
CA VAL A 90 -5.14 2.30 -0.37
C VAL A 90 -4.86 3.74 -0.01
N GLY A 91 -5.54 4.64 -0.69
CA GLY A 91 -5.50 6.06 -0.39
C GLY A 91 -6.43 6.85 -1.28
N GLY A 92 -6.70 8.09 -0.87
CA GLY A 92 -7.46 9.07 -1.61
C GLY A 92 -6.71 10.38 -1.70
N PHE A 93 -7.15 11.23 -2.60
CA PHE A 93 -6.68 12.60 -2.78
C PHE A 93 -7.85 13.57 -2.66
N ALA A 94 -7.59 14.75 -2.09
CA ALA A 94 -8.48 15.89 -2.10
C ALA A 94 -7.66 17.18 -2.21
N GLY A 95 -7.99 18.00 -3.19
CA GLY A 95 -7.50 19.37 -3.27
C GLY A 95 -8.26 20.27 -2.28
N GLY A 96 -7.68 21.43 -1.96
CA GLY A 96 -8.27 22.46 -1.12
C GLY A 96 -7.29 22.98 -0.07
N ASP A 97 -7.44 24.26 0.25
CA ASP A 97 -6.76 24.91 1.36
C ASP A 97 -7.51 24.71 2.69
N LEU A 98 -6.99 25.27 3.78
CA LEU A 98 -7.58 25.10 5.11
C LEU A 98 -9.03 25.61 5.20
N LEU A 99 -9.33 26.74 4.56
CA LEU A 99 -10.64 27.38 4.68
C LEU A 99 -11.69 26.73 3.77
N SER A 100 -11.27 26.22 2.62
CA SER A 100 -12.16 25.60 1.63
C SER A 100 -12.37 24.10 1.85
N THR A 101 -11.56 23.44 2.69
CA THR A 101 -11.68 21.99 2.94
C THR A 101 -12.60 21.72 4.13
N PRO A 102 -13.82 21.19 3.93
CA PRO A 102 -14.76 20.92 5.01
C PRO A 102 -14.31 19.75 5.89
N LEU A 103 -14.71 19.74 7.16
CA LEU A 103 -14.33 18.67 8.13
C LEU A 103 -14.62 17.24 7.63
N PRO A 104 -15.75 16.92 6.98
CA PRO A 104 -15.97 15.59 6.44
C PRO A 104 -14.90 15.14 5.42
N GLU A 105 -14.30 16.07 4.66
CA GLU A 105 -13.22 15.75 3.74
C GLU A 105 -11.91 15.43 4.49
N TRP A 106 -11.63 16.13 5.60
CA TRP A 106 -10.54 15.78 6.50
C TRP A 106 -10.70 14.37 7.07
N GLU A 107 -11.89 14.06 7.57
CA GLU A 107 -12.22 12.73 8.09
C GLU A 107 -12.05 11.66 7.01
N ARG A 108 -12.51 11.92 5.79
CA ARG A 108 -12.36 11.02 4.65
C ARG A 108 -10.89 10.77 4.32
N MET A 109 -10.05 11.82 4.27
CA MET A 109 -8.62 11.68 4.02
C MET A 109 -7.93 10.88 5.11
N MET A 110 -8.21 11.16 6.37
CA MET A 110 -7.65 10.41 7.50
C MET A 110 -8.11 8.94 7.48
N LYS A 111 -9.40 8.70 7.23
CA LYS A 111 -9.95 7.34 7.16
C LYS A 111 -9.30 6.51 6.05
N LEU A 112 -9.21 7.05 4.83
CA LEU A 112 -8.68 6.34 3.68
C LEU A 112 -7.15 6.18 3.72
N ASN A 113 -6.41 7.22 4.10
CA ASN A 113 -4.95 7.22 4.01
C ASN A 113 -4.28 6.63 5.25
N LEU A 114 -4.79 6.94 6.46
CA LEU A 114 -4.16 6.52 7.71
C LEU A 114 -4.87 5.34 8.37
N THR A 115 -6.18 5.47 8.65
CA THR A 115 -6.90 4.46 9.44
C THR A 115 -6.90 3.10 8.74
N SER A 116 -7.04 3.05 7.42
CA SER A 116 -6.93 1.81 6.64
C SER A 116 -5.57 1.11 6.83
N ALA A 117 -4.47 1.89 6.83
CA ALA A 117 -3.14 1.35 7.06
C ALA A 117 -2.96 0.84 8.50
N VAL A 118 -3.50 1.56 9.50
CA VAL A 118 -3.49 1.12 10.91
C VAL A 118 -4.24 -0.20 11.06
N ILE A 119 -5.45 -0.32 10.50
CA ILE A 119 -6.27 -1.53 10.55
C ILE A 119 -5.53 -2.71 9.92
N ALA A 120 -4.97 -2.54 8.73
CA ALA A 120 -4.25 -3.59 8.04
C ALA A 120 -2.99 -4.02 8.80
N CYS A 121 -2.20 -3.07 9.36
CA CYS A 121 -1.04 -3.38 10.20
C CYS A 121 -1.46 -4.18 11.44
N ARG A 122 -2.48 -3.73 12.17
CA ARG A 122 -3.00 -4.45 13.36
C ARG A 122 -3.42 -5.88 13.03
N ALA A 123 -4.05 -6.09 11.88
CA ALA A 123 -4.54 -7.41 11.49
C ALA A 123 -3.42 -8.41 11.16
N VAL A 124 -2.28 -7.96 10.60
CA VAL A 124 -1.19 -8.87 10.19
C VAL A 124 -0.09 -9.03 11.25
N LEU A 125 0.17 -8.00 12.07
CA LEU A 125 1.30 -7.96 13.00
C LEU A 125 1.39 -9.15 13.97
N PRO A 126 0.31 -9.60 14.62
CA PRO A 126 0.40 -10.75 15.55
C PRO A 126 0.95 -11.99 14.84
N GLY A 127 0.50 -12.27 13.61
CA GLY A 127 0.98 -13.39 12.82
C GLY A 127 2.43 -13.24 12.34
N MET A 128 2.83 -12.02 11.95
CA MET A 128 4.20 -11.73 11.54
C MET A 128 5.19 -11.89 12.71
N ILE A 129 4.87 -11.36 13.88
CA ILE A 129 5.71 -11.47 15.08
C ILE A 129 5.83 -12.94 15.53
N ALA A 130 4.72 -13.67 15.59
CA ALA A 130 4.71 -15.09 15.93
C ALA A 130 5.50 -15.94 14.91
N GLY A 131 5.51 -15.54 13.63
CA GLY A 131 6.28 -16.16 12.55
C GLY A 131 7.76 -15.76 12.49
N GLY A 132 8.23 -14.93 13.42
CA GLY A 132 9.63 -14.50 13.52
C GLY A 132 10.01 -13.36 12.59
N GLY A 133 9.04 -12.64 12.01
CA GLY A 133 9.29 -11.43 11.23
C GLY A 133 8.32 -11.18 10.07
N GLY A 134 8.47 -10.03 9.47
CA GLY A 134 7.65 -9.58 8.34
C GLY A 134 8.17 -8.29 7.72
N ARG A 135 7.52 -7.84 6.66
CA ARG A 135 7.87 -6.61 5.94
C ARG A 135 6.61 -5.80 5.67
N ILE A 136 6.57 -4.56 6.14
CA ILE A 136 5.45 -3.64 5.92
C ILE A 136 5.95 -2.46 5.09
N VAL A 137 5.22 -2.13 4.03
CA VAL A 137 5.48 -0.97 3.18
C VAL A 137 4.23 -0.11 3.10
N ASN A 138 4.34 1.13 3.54
CA ASN A 138 3.27 2.12 3.48
C ASN A 138 3.48 3.07 2.30
N ILE A 139 2.45 3.31 1.49
CA ILE A 139 2.51 4.30 0.41
C ILE A 139 2.07 5.66 0.96
N ALA A 140 3.05 6.54 1.16
CA ALA A 140 2.83 7.94 1.53
C ALA A 140 2.80 8.85 0.29
N SER A 141 3.47 10.00 0.31
CA SER A 141 3.56 10.93 -0.82
C SER A 141 4.76 11.86 -0.67
N ARG A 142 5.42 12.22 -1.77
CA ARG A 142 6.44 13.26 -1.82
C ARG A 142 5.94 14.62 -1.33
N ALA A 143 4.64 14.89 -1.41
CA ALA A 143 4.00 16.12 -0.93
C ALA A 143 4.22 16.44 0.56
N VAL A 144 4.73 15.48 1.35
CA VAL A 144 5.04 15.69 2.78
C VAL A 144 6.50 16.12 3.03
N LEU A 145 7.36 16.17 1.99
CA LEU A 145 8.81 16.49 2.12
C LEU A 145 9.30 17.48 1.04
N PRO A 146 9.26 18.81 1.28
CA PRO A 146 8.59 19.53 2.39
C PRO A 146 7.08 19.47 2.27
N PRO A 147 6.31 19.68 3.36
CA PRO A 147 4.85 19.73 3.30
C PRO A 147 4.34 20.82 2.35
N GLN A 148 3.41 20.42 1.47
CA GLN A 148 2.85 21.32 0.45
C GLN A 148 1.42 21.74 0.81
N GLY A 149 1.07 22.99 0.48
CA GLY A 149 -0.28 23.54 0.57
C GLY A 149 -1.14 23.22 -0.67
N GLY A 150 -2.38 23.72 -0.67
CA GLY A 150 -3.34 23.51 -1.76
C GLY A 150 -4.06 22.18 -1.76
N PHE A 151 -3.67 21.25 -0.90
CA PHE A 151 -4.31 19.95 -0.63
C PHE A 151 -3.99 19.50 0.80
N ILE A 152 -4.29 20.38 1.76
CA ILE A 152 -3.81 20.29 3.13
C ILE A 152 -4.27 19.04 3.87
N ALA A 153 -5.53 18.64 3.74
CA ALA A 153 -6.04 17.41 4.39
C ALA A 153 -5.33 16.16 3.87
N TYR A 154 -5.05 16.09 2.56
CA TYR A 154 -4.25 15.04 1.97
C TYR A 154 -2.82 15.04 2.53
N THR A 155 -2.13 16.19 2.47
CA THR A 155 -0.74 16.33 2.97
C THR A 155 -0.62 15.88 4.42
N VAL A 156 -1.51 16.34 5.30
CA VAL A 156 -1.52 15.95 6.73
C VAL A 156 -1.76 14.46 6.89
N SER A 157 -2.73 13.88 6.16
CA SER A 157 -3.00 12.44 6.25
C SER A 157 -1.81 11.58 5.78
N LYS A 158 -1.09 12.02 4.74
CA LYS A 158 0.11 11.31 4.25
C LYS A 158 1.34 11.54 5.15
N ALA A 159 1.45 12.70 5.81
CA ALA A 159 2.45 12.93 6.85
C ALA A 159 2.22 12.01 8.06
N ALA A 160 0.97 11.81 8.45
CA ALA A 160 0.61 10.87 9.51
C ALA A 160 1.00 9.41 9.16
N VAL A 161 0.92 9.00 7.89
CA VAL A 161 1.41 7.67 7.44
C VAL A 161 2.93 7.55 7.60
N VAL A 162 3.69 8.62 7.33
CA VAL A 162 5.15 8.63 7.55
C VAL A 162 5.46 8.49 9.05
N THR A 163 4.77 9.25 9.90
CA THR A 163 4.94 9.15 11.36
C THR A 163 4.54 7.77 11.89
N LEU A 164 3.42 7.20 11.43
CA LEU A 164 3.02 5.82 11.74
C LEU A 164 4.13 4.83 11.37
N THR A 165 4.72 4.96 10.18
CA THR A 165 5.80 4.09 9.70
C THR A 165 6.99 4.11 10.64
N GLN A 166 7.43 5.31 11.03
CA GLN A 166 8.60 5.50 11.89
C GLN A 166 8.36 4.98 13.31
N ALA A 167 7.21 5.31 13.90
CA ALA A 167 6.84 4.85 15.25
C ALA A 167 6.69 3.32 15.28
N LEU A 168 5.93 2.76 14.34
CA LEU A 168 5.70 1.31 14.28
C LEU A 168 7.00 0.53 14.05
N ALA A 169 7.93 1.07 13.23
CA ALA A 169 9.24 0.45 13.01
C ALA A 169 10.03 0.26 14.31
N GLN A 170 9.90 1.19 15.28
CA GLN A 170 10.54 1.07 16.60
C GLN A 170 9.84 0.02 17.46
N GLU A 171 8.51 0.02 17.48
CA GLU A 171 7.71 -0.89 18.31
C GLU A 171 7.92 -2.36 17.92
N VAL A 172 7.98 -2.66 16.61
CA VAL A 172 7.99 -4.04 16.11
C VAL A 172 9.38 -4.59 15.81
N ARG A 173 10.43 -3.80 16.03
CA ARG A 173 11.82 -4.17 15.71
C ARG A 173 12.25 -5.48 16.38
N ALA A 174 11.94 -5.65 17.66
CA ALA A 174 12.26 -6.86 18.41
C ALA A 174 11.55 -8.11 17.87
N GLY A 175 10.40 -7.96 17.21
CA GLY A 175 9.66 -9.02 16.54
C GLY A 175 10.16 -9.36 15.13
N GLY A 176 11.28 -8.77 14.67
CA GLY A 176 11.85 -9.04 13.35
C GLY A 176 11.06 -8.44 12.19
N VAL A 177 10.12 -7.53 12.49
CA VAL A 177 9.31 -6.86 11.46
C VAL A 177 9.97 -5.54 11.04
N THR A 178 10.10 -5.29 9.74
CA THR A 178 10.51 -3.98 9.21
C THR A 178 9.32 -3.22 8.66
N VAL A 179 9.33 -1.90 8.85
CA VAL A 179 8.27 -1.00 8.38
C VAL A 179 8.91 0.19 7.69
N ASN A 180 8.60 0.40 6.40
CA ASN A 180 9.15 1.50 5.60
C ASN A 180 8.03 2.22 4.83
N ALA A 181 8.27 3.46 4.45
CA ALA A 181 7.37 4.24 3.59
C ALA A 181 8.01 4.48 2.23
N VAL A 182 7.20 4.40 1.18
CA VAL A 182 7.53 4.89 -0.16
C VAL A 182 6.72 6.16 -0.42
N LEU A 183 7.39 7.19 -0.88
CA LEU A 183 6.85 8.52 -1.11
C LEU A 183 6.93 8.86 -2.61
N PRO A 184 5.99 8.38 -3.42
CA PRO A 184 5.98 8.72 -4.84
C PRO A 184 5.76 10.22 -5.06
N SER A 185 6.37 10.77 -6.11
CA SER A 185 5.95 12.03 -6.71
C SER A 185 4.64 11.83 -7.48
N THR A 186 4.28 12.73 -8.37
CA THR A 186 3.09 12.56 -9.21
C THR A 186 3.26 11.31 -10.09
N MET A 187 2.41 10.32 -9.87
CA MET A 187 2.47 9.07 -10.63
C MET A 187 1.77 9.19 -11.97
N ASP A 188 2.35 8.60 -13.00
CA ASP A 188 1.72 8.49 -14.33
C ASP A 188 0.61 7.42 -14.29
N THR A 189 -0.59 7.89 -14.02
CA THR A 189 -1.79 7.05 -13.93
C THR A 189 -2.91 7.62 -14.79
N PRO A 190 -3.86 6.80 -15.27
CA PRO A 190 -5.02 7.29 -16.00
C PRO A 190 -5.83 8.35 -15.23
N ALA A 191 -5.91 8.24 -13.90
CA ALA A 191 -6.60 9.21 -13.07
C ALA A 191 -5.89 10.56 -13.06
N ASN A 192 -4.56 10.58 -12.85
CA ASN A 192 -3.77 11.82 -12.87
C ASN A 192 -3.74 12.47 -14.26
N ARG A 193 -3.65 11.68 -15.33
CA ARG A 193 -3.74 12.19 -16.70
C ARG A 193 -5.07 12.87 -16.98
N ARG A 194 -6.19 12.35 -16.45
CA ARG A 194 -7.51 12.99 -16.57
C ARG A 194 -7.64 14.25 -15.71
N ALA A 195 -7.09 14.22 -14.49
CA ALA A 195 -7.16 15.34 -13.56
C ALA A 195 -6.26 16.53 -13.99
N MET A 196 -5.18 16.24 -14.70
CA MET A 196 -4.18 17.21 -15.13
C MET A 196 -3.84 17.00 -16.63
N PRO A 197 -4.79 17.28 -17.55
CA PRO A 197 -4.61 16.96 -18.98
C PRO A 197 -3.46 17.74 -19.63
N ASP A 198 -3.24 18.98 -19.20
CA ASP A 198 -2.26 19.91 -19.76
C ASP A 198 -0.91 19.92 -18.99
N ALA A 199 -0.74 19.08 -17.98
CA ALA A 199 0.49 19.05 -17.22
C ALA A 199 1.66 18.47 -18.01
N ASP A 200 2.84 19.06 -17.83
CA ASP A 200 4.08 18.40 -18.26
C ASP A 200 4.31 17.12 -17.41
N ARG A 201 4.41 16.01 -18.10
CA ARG A 201 4.53 14.68 -17.51
C ARG A 201 5.97 14.17 -17.46
N SER A 202 6.94 14.94 -17.92
CA SER A 202 8.35 14.53 -17.99
C SER A 202 8.93 14.17 -16.61
N GLY A 203 8.40 14.78 -15.54
CA GLY A 203 8.75 14.48 -14.13
C GLY A 203 7.82 13.51 -13.41
N TRP A 204 6.85 12.89 -14.12
CA TRP A 204 5.97 11.92 -13.47
C TRP A 204 6.65 10.56 -13.33
N VAL A 205 6.42 9.89 -12.19
CA VAL A 205 6.99 8.58 -11.93
C VAL A 205 6.08 7.47 -12.45
N GLY A 206 6.67 6.45 -13.06
CA GLY A 206 5.95 5.25 -13.50
C GLY A 206 5.49 4.41 -12.30
N THR A 207 4.26 3.86 -12.36
CA THR A 207 3.79 2.94 -11.32
C THR A 207 4.67 1.69 -11.19
N GLY A 208 5.32 1.27 -12.27
CA GLY A 208 6.30 0.18 -12.31
C GLY A 208 7.55 0.48 -11.48
N ASP A 209 8.07 1.72 -11.54
CA ASP A 209 9.25 2.11 -10.79
C ASP A 209 8.97 2.08 -9.28
N VAL A 210 7.81 2.60 -8.88
CA VAL A 210 7.34 2.52 -7.48
C VAL A 210 7.17 1.06 -7.05
N ALA A 211 6.60 0.21 -7.91
CA ALA A 211 6.40 -1.21 -7.62
C ALA A 211 7.72 -1.97 -7.43
N HIS A 212 8.76 -1.64 -8.19
CA HIS A 212 10.10 -2.22 -8.01
C HIS A 212 10.72 -1.85 -6.66
N VAL A 213 10.58 -0.58 -6.22
CA VAL A 213 11.02 -0.15 -4.88
C VAL A 213 10.27 -0.91 -3.79
N VAL A 214 8.95 -1.06 -3.93
CA VAL A 214 8.12 -1.85 -2.99
C VAL A 214 8.58 -3.31 -2.96
N ALA A 215 8.79 -3.95 -4.11
CA ALA A 215 9.24 -5.34 -4.18
C ALA A 215 10.64 -5.52 -3.54
N PHE A 216 11.54 -4.54 -3.71
CA PHE A 216 12.83 -4.53 -3.02
C PHE A 216 12.66 -4.47 -1.50
N LEU A 217 11.83 -3.55 -0.98
CA LEU A 217 11.60 -3.40 0.46
C LEU A 217 10.96 -4.65 1.10
N LEU A 218 10.17 -5.41 0.35
CA LEU A 218 9.60 -6.67 0.79
C LEU A 218 10.59 -7.86 0.69
N SER A 219 11.75 -7.69 0.09
CA SER A 219 12.76 -8.73 -0.08
C SER A 219 13.73 -8.83 1.09
N ASP A 220 14.53 -9.92 1.16
CA ASP A 220 15.60 -10.08 2.15
C ASP A 220 16.74 -9.08 1.96
N ARG A 221 16.89 -8.53 0.75
CA ARG A 221 17.91 -7.53 0.44
C ARG A 221 17.70 -6.22 1.21
N ALA A 222 16.47 -5.95 1.67
CA ALA A 222 16.11 -4.78 2.47
C ALA A 222 15.98 -5.09 3.98
N ALA A 223 16.47 -6.24 4.46
CA ALA A 223 16.27 -6.69 5.84
C ALA A 223 16.80 -5.71 6.91
N ALA A 224 17.82 -4.92 6.57
CA ALA A 224 18.39 -3.91 7.47
C ALA A 224 17.63 -2.56 7.45
N LEU A 225 16.71 -2.36 6.49
CA LEU A 225 15.98 -1.10 6.35
C LEU A 225 14.67 -1.16 7.16
N THR A 226 14.55 -0.25 8.13
CA THR A 226 13.30 -0.05 8.88
C THR A 226 13.19 1.40 9.35
N GLY A 227 11.99 1.97 9.33
CA GLY A 227 11.71 3.36 9.64
C GLY A 227 12.09 4.35 8.53
N ALA A 228 12.50 3.85 7.36
CA ALA A 228 12.92 4.69 6.24
C ALA A 228 11.73 5.26 5.45
N SER A 229 11.96 6.46 4.88
CA SER A 229 11.04 7.13 3.95
C SER A 229 11.77 7.35 2.63
N LEU A 230 11.42 6.57 1.60
CA LEU A 230 12.08 6.58 0.30
C LEU A 230 11.25 7.38 -0.70
N THR A 231 11.82 8.44 -1.24
CA THR A 231 11.21 9.22 -2.33
C THR A 231 11.48 8.55 -3.67
N VAL A 232 10.45 8.54 -4.53
CA VAL A 232 10.49 8.00 -5.89
C VAL A 232 9.88 9.00 -6.86
#